data_c5542c769257e315409e07f2d1690edf
#
_entry.id   c5542c769257e315409e07f2d1690edf
#
_cell.length_a   1.000
_cell.length_b   1.000
_cell.length_c   1.000
_cell.angle_alpha   90.00
_cell.angle_beta   90.00
_cell.angle_gamma   90.00
#
_symmetry.space_group_name_H-M   'P 1'
#
loop_
_entity.id
_entity.type
_entity.pdbx_description
1 polymer ?
#
loop_
_entity_poly.entity_id
_entity_poly.type
_entity_poly.pdbx_seq_one_letter_code
_entity_poly.pdbx_strand_id
1 'polypeptide(L)'
;SIIQALTGHPWAEIGNGFQPCTRTSSLFSFPSEQTPIVHFLDTRGLGEIGYDPKEDLQLFLRGSHLLIVVVKVMDHALEPLKDALKIICPQRPNCPVLVVQTNLHEGYPDPRTEHIIPYPYENQEAIGSVPQNLMRALKFQQQEFSEWTSEFVSVDLTQPNDGYIDSNYGLEALWQKIEMLLPTSLHALIQGTPSLHRTFQDVH
;
A
#
# COMPACT_ATOMS: atom_id res chain seq x y z
N SER A 1 -9.54 2.64 -1.48
CA SER A 1 -8.62 1.85 -0.61
C SER A 1 -7.56 1.17 -1.47
N ILE A 2 -6.35 1.00 -0.92
CA ILE A 2 -5.26 0.27 -1.60
C ILE A 2 -5.70 -1.17 -1.92
N ILE A 3 -6.37 -1.85 -1.00
CA ILE A 3 -6.85 -3.23 -1.22
C ILE A 3 -7.83 -3.27 -2.40
N GLN A 4 -8.75 -2.32 -2.48
CA GLN A 4 -9.67 -2.22 -3.60
C GLN A 4 -8.93 -1.98 -4.93
N ALA A 5 -7.95 -1.09 -4.94
CA ALA A 5 -7.15 -0.84 -6.14
C ALA A 5 -6.35 -2.08 -6.56
N LEU A 6 -5.76 -2.79 -5.61
CA LEU A 6 -5.01 -4.02 -5.86
C LEU A 6 -5.89 -5.18 -6.33
N THR A 7 -7.11 -5.31 -5.84
CA THR A 7 -7.98 -6.45 -6.14
C THR A 7 -8.96 -6.20 -7.28
N GLY A 8 -9.16 -4.94 -7.68
CA GLY A 8 -10.14 -4.54 -8.69
C GLY A 8 -11.61 -4.72 -8.27
N HIS A 9 -11.87 -5.16 -7.03
CA HIS A 9 -13.23 -5.41 -6.56
C HIS A 9 -13.83 -4.21 -5.84
N PRO A 10 -15.04 -3.75 -6.23
CA PRO A 10 -15.77 -2.72 -5.48
C PRO A 10 -16.17 -3.25 -4.09
N TRP A 11 -16.22 -2.37 -3.09
CA TRP A 11 -16.54 -2.71 -1.69
C TRP A 11 -17.82 -3.54 -1.52
N ALA A 12 -18.81 -3.36 -2.40
CA ALA A 12 -20.06 -4.10 -2.35
C ALA A 12 -19.91 -5.59 -2.71
N GLU A 13 -18.89 -5.95 -3.50
CA GLU A 13 -18.57 -7.33 -3.88
C GLU A 13 -17.60 -7.99 -2.89
N ILE A 14 -16.79 -7.19 -2.20
CA ILE A 14 -15.90 -7.64 -1.11
C ILE A 14 -16.73 -8.20 0.08
N GLY A 15 -18.02 -7.86 0.18
CA GLY A 15 -18.92 -8.39 1.20
C GLY A 15 -19.03 -9.92 1.26
N ASN A 16 -18.68 -10.65 0.21
CA ASN A 16 -18.66 -12.11 0.18
C ASN A 16 -17.32 -12.71 0.64
N GLY A 17 -16.26 -11.91 0.74
CA GLY A 17 -14.93 -12.32 1.21
C GLY A 17 -14.45 -11.56 2.46
N PHE A 18 -15.33 -10.76 3.05
CA PHE A 18 -15.05 -9.90 4.17
C PHE A 18 -15.42 -10.57 5.49
N GLN A 19 -14.42 -10.98 6.25
CA GLN A 19 -14.64 -11.51 7.60
C GLN A 19 -14.02 -10.57 8.63
N PRO A 20 -14.80 -10.05 9.60
CA PRO A 20 -14.22 -9.32 10.71
C PRO A 20 -13.34 -10.28 11.53
N CYS A 21 -12.05 -9.99 11.59
CA CYS A 21 -11.07 -10.77 12.37
C CYS A 21 -11.00 -10.30 13.81
N THR A 22 -11.22 -9.01 14.01
CA THR A 22 -11.26 -8.36 15.31
C THR A 22 -12.38 -7.32 15.30
N ARG A 23 -12.52 -6.55 16.37
CA ARG A 23 -13.46 -5.41 16.41
C ARG A 23 -13.11 -4.31 15.41
N THR A 24 -11.89 -4.30 14.92
CA THR A 24 -11.28 -3.16 14.21
C THR A 24 -10.64 -3.53 12.88
N SER A 25 -10.35 -4.81 12.63
CA SER A 25 -9.66 -5.28 11.43
C SER A 25 -10.53 -6.19 10.59
N SER A 26 -10.26 -6.18 9.30
CA SER A 26 -10.98 -6.97 8.31
C SER A 26 -10.01 -7.78 7.47
N LEU A 27 -10.34 -9.05 7.25
CA LEU A 27 -9.59 -9.96 6.40
C LEU A 27 -10.26 -10.07 5.04
N PHE A 28 -9.49 -9.85 4.00
CA PHE A 28 -9.90 -10.05 2.61
C PHE A 28 -9.16 -11.22 2.01
N SER A 29 -9.90 -12.15 1.44
CA SER A 29 -9.35 -13.30 0.73
C SER A 29 -9.40 -13.04 -0.77
N PHE A 30 -8.26 -13.14 -1.47
CA PHE A 30 -8.16 -12.93 -2.91
C PHE A 30 -7.58 -14.16 -3.61
N PRO A 31 -8.11 -14.59 -4.77
CA PRO A 31 -9.24 -14.04 -5.53
C PRO A 31 -10.63 -14.39 -4.98
N SER A 32 -10.75 -15.34 -4.08
CA SER A 32 -12.03 -15.70 -3.46
C SER A 32 -11.81 -16.39 -2.10
N GLU A 33 -12.86 -16.47 -1.27
CA GLU A 33 -12.79 -17.21 0.00
C GLU A 33 -12.57 -18.73 -0.18
N GLN A 34 -13.08 -19.30 -1.28
CA GLN A 34 -13.00 -20.72 -1.55
C GLN A 34 -11.61 -21.17 -2.02
N THR A 35 -10.90 -20.26 -2.71
CA THR A 35 -9.55 -20.53 -3.25
C THR A 35 -8.64 -19.33 -3.01
N PRO A 36 -8.35 -18.98 -1.75
CA PRO A 36 -7.54 -17.84 -1.46
C PRO A 36 -6.07 -18.12 -1.79
N ILE A 37 -5.43 -17.15 -2.45
CA ILE A 37 -3.99 -17.14 -2.71
C ILE A 37 -3.31 -16.11 -1.80
N VAL A 38 -3.96 -14.96 -1.62
CA VAL A 38 -3.49 -13.87 -0.79
C VAL A 38 -4.59 -13.48 0.20
N HIS A 39 -4.18 -13.22 1.43
CA HIS A 39 -5.03 -12.59 2.43
C HIS A 39 -4.51 -11.19 2.73
N PHE A 40 -5.37 -10.20 2.61
CA PHE A 40 -5.09 -8.83 3.05
C PHE A 40 -5.76 -8.61 4.41
N LEU A 41 -4.99 -8.21 5.39
CA LEU A 41 -5.51 -7.76 6.68
C LEU A 41 -5.53 -6.21 6.66
N ASP A 42 -6.74 -5.65 6.59
CA ASP A 42 -6.96 -4.20 6.67
C ASP A 42 -7.19 -3.81 8.13
N THR A 43 -6.33 -2.96 8.64
CA THR A 43 -6.40 -2.48 10.02
C THR A 43 -6.96 -1.05 10.06
N ARG A 44 -7.54 -0.65 11.17
CA ARG A 44 -7.88 0.75 11.39
C ARG A 44 -6.64 1.64 11.39
N GLY A 45 -6.84 2.93 11.09
CA GLY A 45 -5.77 3.91 11.18
C GLY A 45 -5.17 3.99 12.58
N LEU A 46 -3.86 3.80 12.70
CA LEU A 46 -3.14 3.76 13.98
C LEU A 46 -3.21 5.08 14.79
N GLY A 47 -3.68 6.16 14.20
CA GLY A 47 -3.88 7.45 14.88
C GLY A 47 -5.32 7.73 15.33
N GLU A 48 -6.26 6.79 15.16
CA GLU A 48 -7.66 7.00 15.54
C GLU A 48 -7.85 6.93 17.06
N ILE A 49 -8.67 7.86 17.57
CA ILE A 49 -8.98 7.96 19.01
C ILE A 49 -9.67 6.67 19.49
N GLY A 50 -9.07 6.05 20.52
CA GLY A 50 -9.65 4.84 21.14
C GLY A 50 -9.30 3.53 20.42
N TYR A 51 -8.43 3.55 19.43
CA TYR A 51 -7.91 2.34 18.80
C TYR A 51 -6.72 1.75 19.60
N ASP A 52 -6.85 0.50 20.02
CA ASP A 52 -5.72 -0.29 20.59
C ASP A 52 -5.27 -1.32 19.52
N PRO A 53 -4.07 -1.16 18.96
CA PRO A 53 -3.59 -2.02 17.89
C PRO A 53 -3.18 -3.43 18.35
N LYS A 54 -3.25 -3.77 19.62
CA LYS A 54 -2.69 -5.03 20.16
C LYS A 54 -3.30 -6.28 19.53
N GLU A 55 -4.61 -6.30 19.31
CA GLU A 55 -5.29 -7.46 18.70
C GLU A 55 -4.84 -7.65 17.24
N ASP A 56 -4.78 -6.55 16.50
CA ASP A 56 -4.37 -6.55 15.09
C ASP A 56 -2.89 -6.90 14.93
N LEU A 57 -2.04 -6.39 15.83
CA LEU A 57 -0.62 -6.75 15.90
C LEU A 57 -0.43 -8.26 16.12
N GLN A 58 -1.25 -8.88 16.98
CA GLN A 58 -1.17 -10.33 17.21
C GLN A 58 -1.56 -11.14 15.96
N LEU A 59 -2.56 -10.68 15.20
CA LEU A 59 -2.91 -11.32 13.93
C LEU A 59 -1.78 -11.22 12.92
N PHE A 60 -1.19 -10.04 12.77
CA PHE A 60 -0.03 -9.82 11.92
C PHE A 60 1.13 -10.75 12.30
N LEU A 61 1.45 -10.86 13.57
CA LEU A 61 2.56 -11.67 14.06
C LEU A 61 2.40 -13.18 13.78
N ARG A 62 1.18 -13.68 13.57
CA ARG A 62 0.92 -15.10 13.37
C ARG A 62 1.24 -15.62 11.96
N GLY A 63 1.16 -14.80 10.92
CA GLY A 63 1.25 -15.35 9.57
C GLY A 63 1.55 -14.39 8.44
N SER A 64 1.78 -13.09 8.70
CA SER A 64 2.03 -12.13 7.61
C SER A 64 3.40 -12.34 6.96
N HIS A 65 3.46 -12.19 5.63
CA HIS A 65 4.67 -12.34 4.85
C HIS A 65 5.24 -11.00 4.37
N LEU A 66 4.45 -9.94 4.46
CA LEU A 66 4.80 -8.57 4.10
C LEU A 66 4.00 -7.62 4.98
N LEU A 67 4.64 -6.59 5.50
CA LEU A 67 3.99 -5.46 6.17
C LEU A 67 3.94 -4.27 5.21
N ILE A 68 2.73 -3.81 4.90
CA ILE A 68 2.51 -2.60 4.11
C ILE A 68 2.09 -1.48 5.05
N VAL A 69 2.91 -0.44 5.10
CA VAL A 69 2.65 0.80 5.86
C VAL A 69 2.16 1.86 4.89
N VAL A 70 0.93 2.33 5.08
CA VAL A 70 0.32 3.34 4.21
C VAL A 70 0.39 4.69 4.89
N VAL A 71 0.93 5.68 4.20
CA VAL A 71 1.08 7.05 4.71
C VAL A 71 0.73 8.06 3.63
N LYS A 72 -0.04 9.09 3.97
CA LYS A 72 -0.25 10.21 3.05
C LYS A 72 1.03 11.04 2.95
N VAL A 73 1.39 11.45 1.74
CA VAL A 73 2.65 12.14 1.48
C VAL A 73 2.83 13.43 2.30
N MET A 74 1.74 14.16 2.55
CA MET A 74 1.78 15.41 3.33
C MET A 74 1.53 15.20 4.83
N ASP A 75 1.37 13.94 5.29
CA ASP A 75 1.24 13.66 6.72
C ASP A 75 2.60 13.69 7.41
N HIS A 76 2.70 14.48 8.47
CA HIS A 76 3.88 14.61 9.32
C HIS A 76 3.69 13.95 10.69
N ALA A 77 2.48 13.48 11.02
CA ALA A 77 2.17 12.83 12.29
C ALA A 77 2.50 11.34 12.26
N LEU A 78 3.76 10.98 12.07
CA LEU A 78 4.23 9.61 11.81
C LEU A 78 4.47 8.78 13.07
N GLU A 79 4.44 9.38 14.26
CA GLU A 79 4.78 8.68 15.52
C GLU A 79 3.91 7.43 15.79
N PRO A 80 2.58 7.43 15.57
CA PRO A 80 1.80 6.21 15.78
C PRO A 80 2.24 5.04 14.89
N LEU A 81 2.61 5.31 13.64
CA LEU A 81 3.14 4.31 12.72
C LEU A 81 4.51 3.79 13.17
N LYS A 82 5.40 4.69 13.56
CA LYS A 82 6.74 4.37 14.06
C LYS A 82 6.67 3.53 15.34
N ASP A 83 5.79 3.88 16.26
CA ASP A 83 5.61 3.11 17.49
C ASP A 83 5.08 1.69 17.23
N ALA A 84 4.17 1.52 16.25
CA ALA A 84 3.75 0.20 15.81
C ALA A 84 4.93 -0.60 15.22
N LEU A 85 5.77 0.01 14.38
CA LEU A 85 6.94 -0.65 13.79
C LEU A 85 7.97 -1.06 14.85
N LYS A 86 8.21 -0.24 15.88
CA LYS A 86 9.08 -0.59 17.02
C LYS A 86 8.61 -1.85 17.73
N ILE A 87 7.30 -2.12 17.76
CA ILE A 87 6.73 -3.30 18.38
C ILE A 87 6.77 -4.51 17.45
N ILE A 88 6.43 -4.33 16.17
CA ILE A 88 6.27 -5.41 15.20
C ILE A 88 7.62 -5.94 14.72
N CYS A 89 8.50 -5.06 14.26
CA CYS A 89 9.70 -5.47 13.52
C CYS A 89 10.66 -6.33 14.34
N PRO A 90 10.88 -6.09 15.65
CA PRO A 90 11.73 -6.97 16.46
C PRO A 90 11.18 -8.39 16.62
N GLN A 91 9.86 -8.57 16.52
CA GLN A 91 9.20 -9.88 16.64
C GLN A 91 9.16 -10.63 15.30
N ARG A 92 9.33 -9.94 14.20
CA ARG A 92 9.32 -10.50 12.83
C ARG A 92 10.47 -9.94 11.99
N PRO A 93 11.73 -10.20 12.38
CA PRO A 93 12.91 -9.59 11.74
C PRO A 93 13.07 -9.91 10.25
N ASN A 94 12.48 -11.02 9.80
CA ASN A 94 12.55 -11.44 8.40
C ASN A 94 11.29 -11.06 7.58
N CYS A 95 10.33 -10.35 8.18
CA CYS A 95 9.16 -9.86 7.46
C CYS A 95 9.51 -8.52 6.81
N PRO A 96 9.53 -8.42 5.49
CA PRO A 96 9.83 -7.16 4.83
C PRO A 96 8.77 -6.11 5.13
N VAL A 97 9.18 -4.84 5.13
CA VAL A 97 8.31 -3.68 5.30
C VAL A 97 8.33 -2.88 4.01
N LEU A 98 7.16 -2.57 3.47
CA LEU A 98 6.96 -1.68 2.33
C LEU A 98 6.20 -0.44 2.78
N VAL A 99 6.77 0.73 2.56
CA VAL A 99 6.07 2.00 2.82
C VAL A 99 5.43 2.49 1.52
N VAL A 100 4.12 2.63 1.53
CA VAL A 100 3.31 3.15 0.43
C VAL A 100 2.94 4.59 0.72
N GLN A 101 3.54 5.53 -0.04
CA GLN A 101 3.31 6.95 0.04
C GLN A 101 2.14 7.33 -0.87
N THR A 102 1.04 7.81 -0.30
CA THR A 102 -0.22 8.07 -1.03
C THR A 102 -0.56 9.54 -1.12
N ASN A 103 -1.59 9.87 -1.89
CA ASN A 103 -2.11 11.23 -2.05
C ASN A 103 -1.05 12.20 -2.60
N LEU A 104 -0.34 11.81 -3.65
CA LEU A 104 0.73 12.62 -4.27
C LEU A 104 0.23 13.98 -4.74
N HIS A 105 -1.04 14.05 -5.19
CA HIS A 105 -1.68 15.29 -5.64
C HIS A 105 -1.71 16.38 -4.56
N GLU A 106 -1.70 16.02 -3.28
CA GLU A 106 -1.64 16.99 -2.17
C GLU A 106 -0.31 17.78 -2.18
N GLY A 107 0.74 17.23 -2.78
CA GLY A 107 2.05 17.87 -2.94
C GLY A 107 2.24 18.61 -4.28
N TYR A 108 1.26 18.57 -5.18
CA TYR A 108 1.31 19.30 -6.43
C TYR A 108 1.00 20.81 -6.22
N PRO A 109 1.53 21.69 -7.08
CA PRO A 109 1.23 23.14 -7.00
C PRO A 109 -0.25 23.44 -7.18
N ASP A 110 -0.93 22.66 -8.03
CA ASP A 110 -2.38 22.68 -8.25
C ASP A 110 -2.90 21.25 -8.06
N PRO A 111 -3.85 20.99 -7.13
CA PRO A 111 -4.45 19.67 -6.94
C PRO A 111 -5.12 19.08 -8.18
N ARG A 112 -5.44 19.90 -9.18
CA ARG A 112 -6.01 19.48 -10.48
C ARG A 112 -4.95 19.24 -11.55
N THR A 113 -3.67 19.31 -11.19
CA THR A 113 -2.57 19.01 -12.11
C THR A 113 -2.58 17.50 -12.40
N GLU A 114 -2.44 17.15 -13.67
CA GLU A 114 -2.29 15.77 -14.10
C GLU A 114 -1.07 15.12 -13.45
N HIS A 115 -1.11 13.82 -13.29
CA HIS A 115 0.03 13.07 -12.80
C HIS A 115 1.22 13.17 -13.77
N ILE A 116 2.42 13.09 -13.22
CA ILE A 116 3.66 13.22 -13.98
C ILE A 116 3.90 11.95 -14.80
N ILE A 117 4.01 12.09 -16.11
CA ILE A 117 4.27 10.98 -17.03
C ILE A 117 5.58 11.26 -17.79
N PRO A 118 6.47 10.25 -17.92
CA PRO A 118 6.39 8.89 -17.36
C PRO A 118 6.51 8.89 -15.83
N TYR A 119 6.08 7.79 -15.19
CA TYR A 119 6.15 7.62 -13.73
C TYR A 119 7.58 7.86 -13.22
N PRO A 120 7.82 8.89 -12.38
CA PRO A 120 9.18 9.37 -12.12
C PRO A 120 9.85 8.71 -10.92
N TYR A 121 9.10 7.98 -10.09
CA TYR A 121 9.59 7.58 -8.76
C TYR A 121 10.48 6.34 -8.79
N GLU A 122 10.50 5.60 -9.89
CA GLU A 122 11.41 4.46 -10.11
C GLU A 122 12.65 4.87 -10.91
N ASN A 123 12.56 5.95 -11.67
CA ASN A 123 13.64 6.40 -12.55
C ASN A 123 14.23 7.72 -12.03
N GLN A 124 15.49 7.68 -11.59
CA GLN A 124 16.19 8.87 -11.08
C GLN A 124 16.30 9.99 -12.14
N GLU A 125 16.30 9.67 -13.43
CA GLU A 125 16.34 10.67 -14.50
C GLU A 125 15.06 11.49 -14.61
N ALA A 126 13.90 10.87 -14.37
CA ALA A 126 12.61 11.53 -14.41
C ALA A 126 12.26 12.28 -13.11
N ILE A 127 13.01 12.06 -12.05
CA ILE A 127 12.75 12.64 -10.71
C ILE A 127 12.81 14.17 -10.70
N GLY A 128 13.52 14.77 -11.65
CA GLY A 128 13.61 16.23 -11.81
C GLY A 128 12.28 16.92 -12.16
N SER A 129 11.28 16.17 -12.64
CA SER A 129 9.94 16.68 -12.94
C SER A 129 9.03 16.77 -11.71
N VAL A 130 9.41 16.14 -10.59
CA VAL A 130 8.61 16.12 -9.37
C VAL A 130 8.69 17.46 -8.65
N PRO A 131 7.54 18.07 -8.25
CA PRO A 131 7.53 19.32 -7.51
C PRO A 131 8.38 19.25 -6.23
N GLN A 132 9.10 20.34 -5.93
CA GLN A 132 10.04 20.37 -4.80
C GLN A 132 9.38 20.02 -3.45
N ASN A 133 8.16 20.52 -3.22
CA ASN A 133 7.44 20.23 -1.96
C ASN A 133 7.14 18.76 -1.83
N LEU A 134 6.63 18.15 -2.89
CA LEU A 134 6.37 16.70 -2.93
C LEU A 134 7.67 15.92 -2.72
N MET A 135 8.74 16.27 -3.43
CA MET A 135 10.03 15.61 -3.28
C MET A 135 10.58 15.70 -1.84
N ARG A 136 10.42 16.86 -1.18
CA ARG A 136 10.84 17.04 0.22
C ARG A 136 10.02 16.14 1.16
N ALA A 137 8.70 16.09 0.95
CA ALA A 137 7.81 15.25 1.76
C ALA A 137 8.13 13.76 1.60
N LEU A 138 8.32 13.29 0.36
CA LEU A 138 8.72 11.91 0.08
C LEU A 138 10.04 11.56 0.78
N LYS A 139 11.06 12.39 0.62
CA LYS A 139 12.38 12.18 1.26
C LYS A 139 12.31 12.24 2.78
N PHE A 140 11.51 13.16 3.33
CA PHE A 140 11.30 13.23 4.78
C PHE A 140 10.77 11.90 5.31
N GLN A 141 9.72 11.36 4.72
CA GLN A 141 9.16 10.07 5.13
C GLN A 141 10.14 8.92 4.92
N GLN A 142 10.92 8.92 3.83
CA GLN A 142 11.98 7.94 3.61
C GLN A 142 13.02 7.96 4.74
N GLN A 143 13.40 9.14 5.21
CA GLN A 143 14.32 9.29 6.35
C GLN A 143 13.69 8.80 7.66
N GLU A 144 12.43 9.19 7.91
CA GLU A 144 11.72 8.79 9.14
C GLU A 144 11.53 7.28 9.27
N PHE A 145 11.35 6.56 8.16
CA PHE A 145 11.18 5.11 8.15
C PHE A 145 12.47 4.31 7.85
N SER A 146 13.60 4.96 7.66
CA SER A 146 14.87 4.34 7.23
C SER A 146 15.42 3.29 8.20
N GLU A 147 15.03 3.33 9.47
CA GLU A 147 15.39 2.32 10.48
C GLU A 147 14.79 0.94 10.15
N TRP A 148 13.61 0.91 9.51
CA TRP A 148 12.85 -0.33 9.28
C TRP A 148 12.87 -0.81 7.84
N THR A 149 13.06 0.09 6.89
CA THR A 149 13.00 -0.26 5.48
C THR A 149 13.72 0.73 4.57
N SER A 150 14.19 0.21 3.42
CA SER A 150 14.57 1.01 2.26
C SER A 150 13.56 0.91 1.10
N GLU A 151 12.45 0.16 1.31
CA GLU A 151 11.48 -0.12 0.27
C GLU A 151 10.31 0.85 0.35
N PHE A 152 10.20 1.70 -0.65
CA PHE A 152 9.18 2.73 -0.80
C PHE A 152 8.54 2.65 -2.17
N VAL A 153 7.25 2.98 -2.23
CA VAL A 153 6.53 3.18 -3.48
C VAL A 153 5.55 4.33 -3.33
N SER A 154 5.46 5.16 -4.36
CA SER A 154 4.60 6.35 -4.36
C SER A 154 3.40 6.10 -5.27
N VAL A 155 2.18 6.23 -4.74
CA VAL A 155 0.94 5.97 -5.50
C VAL A 155 -0.07 7.09 -5.29
N ASP A 156 -0.96 7.26 -6.25
CA ASP A 156 -2.14 8.09 -6.08
C ASP A 156 -3.38 7.37 -6.59
N LEU A 157 -4.34 7.14 -5.71
CA LEU A 157 -5.54 6.38 -6.01
C LEU A 157 -6.70 7.30 -6.43
N THR A 158 -6.37 8.40 -7.10
CA THR A 158 -7.34 9.31 -7.73
C THR A 158 -8.16 8.60 -8.79
N GLN A 159 -9.36 9.07 -9.02
CA GLN A 159 -10.29 8.52 -10.00
C GLN A 159 -10.65 9.61 -11.01
N PRO A 160 -11.19 9.26 -12.21
CA PRO A 160 -11.65 10.25 -13.19
C PRO A 160 -12.66 11.24 -12.63
N ASN A 161 -13.48 10.81 -11.66
CA ASN A 161 -14.43 11.69 -10.95
C ASN A 161 -13.75 12.74 -10.07
N ASP A 162 -12.49 12.52 -9.69
CA ASP A 162 -11.66 13.47 -8.95
C ASP A 162 -10.96 14.46 -9.89
N GLY A 163 -11.16 14.29 -11.21
CA GLY A 163 -10.60 15.16 -12.24
C GLY A 163 -9.27 14.67 -12.84
N TYR A 164 -8.86 13.44 -12.54
CA TYR A 164 -7.66 12.81 -13.08
C TYR A 164 -8.01 11.82 -14.18
N ILE A 165 -7.27 11.86 -15.30
CA ILE A 165 -7.46 10.95 -16.44
C ILE A 165 -6.95 9.56 -16.06
N ASP A 166 -5.77 9.51 -15.46
CA ASP A 166 -5.14 8.26 -15.01
C ASP A 166 -5.62 7.90 -13.61
N SER A 167 -6.43 6.85 -13.53
CA SER A 167 -6.83 6.29 -12.24
C SER A 167 -5.76 5.35 -11.69
N ASN A 168 -5.63 5.33 -10.36
CA ASN A 168 -4.70 4.44 -9.66
C ASN A 168 -3.22 4.59 -10.09
N TYR A 169 -2.78 5.82 -10.24
CA TYR A 169 -1.41 6.15 -10.62
C TYR A 169 -0.37 5.50 -9.71
N GLY A 170 0.60 4.81 -10.31
CA GLY A 170 1.65 4.07 -9.59
C GLY A 170 1.23 2.70 -9.07
N LEU A 171 0.03 2.20 -9.41
CA LEU A 171 -0.46 0.90 -8.94
C LEU A 171 0.41 -0.26 -9.49
N GLU A 172 0.88 -0.15 -10.72
CA GLU A 172 1.79 -1.13 -11.31
C GLU A 172 3.11 -1.23 -10.51
N ALA A 173 3.70 -0.09 -10.19
CA ALA A 173 4.91 -0.02 -9.36
C ALA A 173 4.69 -0.62 -7.96
N LEU A 174 3.52 -0.40 -7.37
CA LEU A 174 3.15 -1.02 -6.10
C LEU A 174 3.12 -2.54 -6.20
N TRP A 175 2.51 -3.07 -7.25
CA TRP A 175 2.47 -4.51 -7.46
C TRP A 175 3.86 -5.12 -7.66
N GLN A 176 4.67 -4.53 -8.50
CA GLN A 176 6.04 -4.98 -8.74
C GLN A 176 6.85 -5.01 -7.42
N LYS A 177 6.66 -4.01 -6.55
CA LYS A 177 7.29 -4.01 -5.22
C LYS A 177 6.76 -5.11 -4.32
N ILE A 178 5.44 -5.35 -4.29
CA ILE A 178 4.84 -6.46 -3.54
C ILE A 178 5.40 -7.79 -4.03
N GLU A 179 5.41 -8.03 -5.34
CA GLU A 179 5.94 -9.26 -5.92
C GLU A 179 7.41 -9.48 -5.55
N MET A 180 8.23 -8.45 -5.65
CA MET A 180 9.65 -8.52 -5.32
C MET A 180 9.90 -8.88 -3.85
N LEU A 181 9.05 -8.40 -2.94
CA LEU A 181 9.23 -8.59 -1.50
C LEU A 181 8.59 -9.87 -0.96
N LEU A 182 7.69 -10.50 -1.71
CA LEU A 182 7.09 -11.76 -1.32
C LEU A 182 8.08 -12.93 -1.47
N PRO A 183 7.98 -13.97 -0.63
CA PRO A 183 8.75 -15.19 -0.80
C PRO A 183 8.54 -15.81 -2.20
N THR A 184 9.58 -16.41 -2.76
CA THR A 184 9.58 -16.99 -4.12
C THR A 184 8.44 -18.01 -4.33
N SER A 185 8.05 -18.75 -3.29
CA SER A 185 6.92 -19.69 -3.34
C SER A 185 5.57 -19.00 -3.55
N LEU A 186 5.35 -17.85 -2.93
CA LEU A 186 4.14 -17.04 -3.12
C LEU A 186 4.15 -16.33 -4.47
N HIS A 187 5.32 -15.85 -4.92
CA HIS A 187 5.51 -15.24 -6.22
C HIS A 187 5.07 -16.17 -7.36
N ALA A 188 5.49 -17.44 -7.33
CA ALA A 188 5.10 -18.44 -8.33
C ALA A 188 3.56 -18.70 -8.36
N LEU A 189 2.91 -18.67 -7.21
CA LEU A 189 1.45 -18.82 -7.10
C LEU A 189 0.71 -17.62 -7.70
N ILE A 190 1.18 -16.41 -7.43
CA ILE A 190 0.59 -15.17 -7.95
C ILE A 190 0.72 -15.13 -9.49
N GLN A 191 1.90 -15.40 -10.03
CA GLN A 191 2.14 -15.40 -11.48
C GLN A 191 1.38 -16.51 -12.21
N GLY A 192 1.17 -17.66 -11.58
CA GLY A 192 0.42 -18.79 -12.15
C GLY A 192 -1.11 -18.62 -12.17
N THR A 193 -1.64 -17.53 -11.59
CA THR A 193 -3.09 -17.35 -11.47
C THR A 193 -3.60 -16.33 -12.51
N PRO A 194 -4.35 -16.78 -13.54
CA PRO A 194 -4.80 -15.91 -14.63
C PRO A 194 -5.65 -14.70 -14.20
N SER A 195 -6.37 -14.81 -13.10
CA SER A 195 -7.18 -13.72 -12.54
C SER A 195 -6.34 -12.57 -12.00
N LEU A 196 -5.17 -12.87 -11.41
CA LEU A 196 -4.22 -11.85 -10.98
C LEU A 196 -3.57 -11.14 -12.17
N HIS A 197 -3.16 -11.89 -13.19
CA HIS A 197 -2.60 -11.31 -14.42
C HIS A 197 -3.59 -10.43 -15.20
N ARG A 198 -4.88 -10.77 -15.22
CA ARG A 198 -5.90 -9.97 -15.92
C ARG A 198 -6.12 -8.60 -15.26
N THR A 199 -6.06 -8.53 -13.92
CA THR A 199 -6.16 -7.26 -13.20
C THR A 199 -5.06 -6.27 -13.59
N PHE A 200 -3.89 -6.78 -14.05
CA PHE A 200 -2.78 -5.96 -14.53
C PHE A 200 -2.90 -5.53 -16.00
N GLN A 201 -3.50 -6.36 -16.84
CA GLN A 201 -3.59 -6.08 -18.29
C GLN A 201 -4.82 -5.27 -18.68
N ASP A 202 -5.89 -5.31 -17.87
CA ASP A 202 -7.14 -4.58 -18.13
C ASP A 202 -7.13 -3.14 -17.58
N VAL A 203 -6.01 -2.66 -17.05
CA VAL A 203 -5.81 -1.28 -16.55
C VAL A 203 -5.14 -0.38 -17.63
N HIS A 204 -5.01 -0.88 -18.88
CA HIS A 204 -4.52 -0.09 -20.03
C HIS A 204 -5.64 0.31 -20.96
#